data_12ea857e92eb17abdb2a146099e84830
#
_entry.id   12ea857e92eb17abdb2a146099e84830
#
_cell.length_a   1.000
_cell.length_b   1.000
_cell.length_c   1.000
_cell.angle_alpha   90.00
_cell.angle_beta   90.00
_cell.angle_gamma   90.00
#
_symmetry.space_group_name_H-M   'P 1'
#
loop_
_entity.id
_entity.type
_entity.pdbx_description
1 polymer ?
#
loop_
_entity_poly.entity_id
_entity_poly.type
_entity_poly.pdbx_seq_one_letter_code
_entity_poly.pdbx_strand_id
1 'polypeptide(L)'
;QTITDIEVDGSNNKWIGTVDSGVFYFSPDGQNTIYHFTKDNSPLPSNRITDIALDQNNGIVYIATTKGMLSFRAGGSKPEETLENAFVYPNPVRPEYDLLGFNDLNDINKGIKISGLTENVNIKITDVEGNLVAEAQSNINLRSSSTNYNFAIDGGTAVWNGKNLANSIVRTGVYLIMISDLDSFETKVLK
;
A
#
# COMPACT_ATOMS: atom_id res chain seq x y z
N GLN A 1 11.59 8.04 -25.27
CA GLN A 1 10.27 7.40 -25.02
C GLN A 1 9.17 8.44 -25.13
N THR A 2 8.07 8.08 -25.78
CA THR A 2 6.90 8.97 -25.86
C THR A 2 5.93 8.54 -24.75
N ILE A 3 5.59 9.49 -23.89
CA ILE A 3 4.60 9.32 -22.84
C ILE A 3 3.22 9.48 -23.47
N THR A 4 2.30 8.60 -23.12
CA THR A 4 0.90 8.64 -23.57
C THR A 4 -0.02 9.19 -22.49
N ASP A 5 0.30 8.91 -21.23
CA ASP A 5 -0.52 9.34 -20.10
C ASP A 5 0.28 9.37 -18.79
N ILE A 6 -0.15 10.23 -17.85
CA ILE A 6 0.42 10.37 -16.51
C ILE A 6 -0.71 10.51 -15.50
N GLU A 7 -0.77 9.61 -14.55
CA GLU A 7 -1.68 9.65 -13.42
C GLU A 7 -0.92 9.70 -12.09
N VAL A 8 -1.47 10.44 -11.12
CA VAL A 8 -0.87 10.61 -9.79
C VAL A 8 -1.79 10.02 -8.74
N ASP A 9 -1.29 9.08 -7.96
CA ASP A 9 -2.06 8.43 -6.90
C ASP A 9 -2.12 9.23 -5.59
N GLY A 10 -2.85 8.72 -4.61
CA GLY A 10 -3.06 9.35 -3.32
C GLY A 10 -1.79 9.54 -2.49
N SER A 11 -0.71 8.81 -2.81
CA SER A 11 0.61 8.94 -2.18
C SER A 11 1.60 9.77 -3.00
N ASN A 12 1.09 10.51 -4.00
CA ASN A 12 1.89 11.30 -4.94
C ASN A 12 2.88 10.47 -5.78
N ASN A 13 2.69 9.15 -5.90
CA ASN A 13 3.43 8.33 -6.86
C ASN A 13 2.86 8.54 -8.28
N LYS A 14 3.67 8.30 -9.29
CA LYS A 14 3.34 8.59 -10.69
C LYS A 14 3.23 7.30 -11.49
N TRP A 15 2.07 7.10 -12.10
CA TRP A 15 1.85 6.09 -13.13
C TRP A 15 2.08 6.74 -14.49
N ILE A 16 3.00 6.19 -15.28
CA ILE A 16 3.37 6.74 -16.58
C ILE A 16 3.18 5.68 -17.66
N GLY A 17 2.23 5.91 -18.54
CA GLY A 17 2.00 5.14 -19.74
C GLY A 17 2.91 5.58 -20.90
N THR A 18 3.37 4.60 -21.68
CA THR A 18 4.26 4.87 -22.83
C THR A 18 3.76 4.23 -24.11
N VAL A 19 4.28 4.70 -25.25
CA VAL A 19 3.91 4.17 -26.57
C VAL A 19 4.38 2.73 -26.77
N ASP A 20 5.55 2.35 -26.26
CA ASP A 20 6.23 1.08 -26.59
C ASP A 20 6.97 0.42 -25.43
N SER A 21 7.02 1.04 -24.26
CA SER A 21 7.80 0.52 -23.13
C SER A 21 6.93 0.09 -21.95
N GLY A 22 5.62 -0.01 -22.13
CA GLY A 22 4.70 -0.40 -21.07
C GLY A 22 4.40 0.72 -20.08
N VAL A 23 4.19 0.36 -18.82
CA VAL A 23 3.82 1.26 -17.73
C VAL A 23 4.91 1.31 -16.67
N PHE A 24 5.26 2.51 -16.27
CA PHE A 24 6.15 2.75 -15.13
C PHE A 24 5.35 3.30 -13.94
N TYR A 25 5.77 2.90 -12.76
CA TYR A 25 5.29 3.43 -11.49
C TYR A 25 6.48 3.95 -10.68
N PHE A 26 6.49 5.25 -10.44
CA PHE A 26 7.59 5.95 -9.78
C PHE A 26 7.20 6.45 -8.38
N SER A 27 8.21 6.57 -7.53
CA SER A 27 8.12 7.24 -6.23
C SER A 27 7.68 8.71 -6.35
N PRO A 28 7.24 9.34 -5.23
CA PRO A 28 6.78 10.73 -5.23
C PRO A 28 7.80 11.73 -5.79
N ASP A 29 9.09 11.48 -5.57
CA ASP A 29 10.21 12.30 -6.07
C ASP A 29 10.67 11.91 -7.49
N GLY A 30 10.09 10.83 -8.06
CA GLY A 30 10.43 10.31 -9.38
C GLY A 30 11.79 9.63 -9.48
N GLN A 31 12.51 9.45 -8.37
CA GLN A 31 13.87 8.88 -8.39
C GLN A 31 13.89 7.36 -8.39
N ASN A 32 12.87 6.73 -7.82
CA ASN A 32 12.77 5.29 -7.73
C ASN A 32 11.67 4.75 -8.65
N THR A 33 12.01 3.76 -9.47
CA THR A 33 11.03 2.97 -10.19
C THR A 33 10.53 1.86 -9.27
N ILE A 34 9.28 1.97 -8.83
CA ILE A 34 8.64 0.98 -7.95
C ILE A 34 8.26 -0.25 -8.79
N TYR A 35 7.60 -0.01 -9.94
CA TYR A 35 7.25 -1.05 -10.92
C TYR A 35 7.56 -0.60 -12.35
N HIS A 36 7.89 -1.57 -13.18
CA HIS A 36 7.92 -1.43 -14.62
C HIS A 36 7.22 -2.65 -15.24
N PHE A 37 6.01 -2.45 -15.71
CA PHE A 37 5.19 -3.50 -16.33
C PHE A 37 5.32 -3.47 -17.86
N THR A 38 5.65 -4.63 -18.40
CA THR A 38 5.66 -4.90 -19.83
C THR A 38 4.89 -6.19 -20.13
N LYS A 39 4.56 -6.43 -21.39
CA LYS A 39 3.94 -7.69 -21.83
C LYS A 39 4.80 -8.94 -21.53
N ASP A 40 6.10 -8.75 -21.29
CA ASP A 40 7.05 -9.84 -21.10
C ASP A 40 7.21 -10.22 -19.60
N ASN A 41 6.86 -9.31 -18.68
CA ASN A 41 7.00 -9.52 -17.24
C ASN A 41 5.67 -9.40 -16.45
N SER A 42 4.57 -9.14 -17.15
CA SER A 42 3.26 -8.94 -16.54
C SER A 42 2.13 -9.40 -17.47
N PRO A 43 0.86 -9.49 -16.98
CA PRO A 43 -0.30 -9.79 -17.81
C PRO A 43 -0.67 -8.68 -18.82
N LEU A 44 0.16 -7.67 -19.01
CA LEU A 44 -0.10 -6.55 -19.90
C LEU A 44 -0.30 -7.04 -21.36
N PRO A 45 -1.45 -6.76 -22.02
CA PRO A 45 -1.70 -7.29 -23.36
C PRO A 45 -0.80 -6.68 -24.44
N SER A 46 -0.28 -5.48 -24.20
CA SER A 46 0.59 -4.74 -25.12
C SER A 46 1.43 -3.72 -24.35
N ASN A 47 2.66 -3.47 -24.81
CA ASN A 47 3.49 -2.37 -24.29
C ASN A 47 3.00 -0.99 -24.74
N ARG A 48 2.05 -0.93 -25.66
CA ARG A 48 1.48 0.34 -26.14
C ARG A 48 0.30 0.71 -25.28
N ILE A 49 0.55 1.64 -24.36
CA ILE A 49 -0.45 2.16 -23.44
C ILE A 49 -1.23 3.26 -24.13
N THR A 50 -2.53 3.28 -23.96
CA THR A 50 -3.43 4.31 -24.51
C THR A 50 -3.96 5.23 -23.45
N ASP A 51 -4.17 4.70 -22.22
CA ASP A 51 -4.76 5.46 -21.12
C ASP A 51 -4.52 4.76 -19.79
N ILE A 52 -4.49 5.52 -18.69
CA ILE A 52 -4.43 5.03 -17.31
C ILE A 52 -5.50 5.76 -16.51
N ALA A 53 -6.22 5.05 -15.65
CA ALA A 53 -7.19 5.64 -14.74
C ALA A 53 -7.07 5.04 -13.34
N LEU A 54 -7.19 5.88 -12.31
CA LEU A 54 -7.06 5.49 -10.92
C LEU A 54 -8.40 5.49 -10.20
N ASP A 55 -8.76 4.35 -9.61
CA ASP A 55 -9.75 4.31 -8.53
C ASP A 55 -9.01 4.47 -7.21
N GLN A 56 -8.84 5.71 -6.79
CA GLN A 56 -8.08 6.06 -5.59
C GLN A 56 -8.77 5.57 -4.30
N ASN A 57 -10.08 5.35 -4.32
CA ASN A 57 -10.81 4.87 -3.14
C ASN A 57 -10.50 3.39 -2.86
N ASN A 58 -10.35 2.60 -3.91
CA ASN A 58 -10.10 1.16 -3.81
C ASN A 58 -8.65 0.77 -4.08
N GLY A 59 -7.77 1.73 -4.39
CA GLY A 59 -6.37 1.48 -4.73
C GLY A 59 -6.20 0.63 -5.98
N ILE A 60 -7.06 0.84 -6.99
CA ILE A 60 -7.03 0.10 -8.26
C ILE A 60 -6.57 1.04 -9.37
N VAL A 61 -5.62 0.59 -10.18
CA VAL A 61 -5.26 1.24 -11.43
C VAL A 61 -5.80 0.44 -12.61
N TYR A 62 -6.46 1.10 -13.53
CA TYR A 62 -6.91 0.58 -14.81
C TYR A 62 -5.94 1.01 -15.89
N ILE A 63 -5.46 0.07 -16.67
CA ILE A 63 -4.47 0.30 -17.72
C ILE A 63 -5.07 -0.16 -19.05
N ALA A 64 -5.31 0.79 -19.94
CA ALA A 64 -5.77 0.53 -21.29
C ALA A 64 -4.58 0.43 -22.25
N THR A 65 -4.63 -0.55 -23.12
CA THR A 65 -3.65 -0.78 -24.17
C THR A 65 -4.33 -0.92 -25.52
N THR A 66 -3.56 -0.90 -26.60
CA THR A 66 -4.10 -1.14 -27.96
C THR A 66 -4.65 -2.56 -28.15
N LYS A 67 -4.44 -3.50 -27.21
CA LYS A 67 -4.87 -4.90 -27.31
C LYS A 67 -5.78 -5.35 -26.17
N GLY A 68 -6.28 -4.42 -25.36
CA GLY A 68 -7.16 -4.70 -24.25
C GLY A 68 -6.83 -3.91 -23.01
N MET A 69 -7.63 -4.09 -21.98
CA MET A 69 -7.52 -3.40 -20.71
C MET A 69 -7.33 -4.40 -19.57
N LEU A 70 -6.59 -4.02 -18.57
CA LEU A 70 -6.46 -4.75 -17.32
C LEU A 70 -6.60 -3.82 -16.12
N SER A 71 -6.85 -4.38 -14.96
CA SER A 71 -6.76 -3.68 -13.70
C SER A 71 -5.66 -4.30 -12.82
N PHE A 72 -5.00 -3.44 -12.08
CA PHE A 72 -3.99 -3.83 -11.10
C PHE A 72 -4.32 -3.19 -9.75
N ARG A 73 -4.32 -3.99 -8.69
CA ARG A 73 -4.51 -3.45 -7.34
C ARG A 73 -3.18 -2.90 -6.83
N ALA A 74 -3.02 -1.60 -6.90
CA ALA A 74 -1.78 -0.91 -6.50
C ALA A 74 -1.61 -0.83 -4.97
N GLY A 75 -2.71 -0.83 -4.21
CA GLY A 75 -2.73 -0.89 -2.75
C GLY A 75 -2.84 0.42 -2.03
N GLY A 76 -2.34 1.48 -2.60
CA GLY A 76 -2.50 2.82 -2.04
C GLY A 76 -3.93 3.32 -2.24
N SER A 77 -4.52 3.92 -1.22
CA SER A 77 -5.79 4.62 -1.31
C SER A 77 -5.60 6.10 -1.01
N LYS A 78 -6.55 6.91 -1.45
CA LYS A 78 -6.56 8.32 -1.07
C LYS A 78 -6.70 8.43 0.45
N PRO A 79 -5.90 9.26 1.13
CA PRO A 79 -6.10 9.55 2.54
C PRO A 79 -7.49 10.13 2.81
N GLU A 80 -8.08 9.76 3.95
CA GLU A 80 -9.33 10.30 4.45
C GLU A 80 -9.10 11.61 5.22
N GLU A 81 -10.16 12.37 5.44
CA GLU A 81 -10.08 13.60 6.24
C GLU A 81 -10.06 13.32 7.75
N THR A 82 -10.63 12.19 8.17
CA THR A 82 -10.74 11.76 9.58
C THR A 82 -10.48 10.26 9.70
N LEU A 83 -10.19 9.79 10.92
CA LEU A 83 -10.04 8.36 11.21
C LEU A 83 -11.37 7.64 11.45
N GLU A 84 -12.52 8.29 11.29
CA GLU A 84 -13.84 7.73 11.61
C GLU A 84 -14.08 6.38 10.93
N ASN A 85 -13.68 6.25 9.68
CA ASN A 85 -13.88 5.05 8.87
C ASN A 85 -12.68 4.09 8.86
N ALA A 86 -11.66 4.32 9.69
CA ALA A 86 -10.52 3.43 9.73
C ALA A 86 -10.91 2.03 10.21
N PHE A 87 -10.42 1.00 9.50
CA PHE A 87 -10.69 -0.41 9.78
C PHE A 87 -9.50 -1.30 9.42
N VAL A 88 -9.51 -2.52 9.94
CA VAL A 88 -8.45 -3.52 9.71
C VAL A 88 -9.01 -4.78 9.06
N TYR A 89 -8.26 -5.35 8.10
CA TYR A 89 -8.61 -6.62 7.45
C TYR A 89 -7.37 -7.38 6.95
N PRO A 90 -7.43 -8.72 6.85
CA PRO A 90 -8.51 -9.58 7.35
C PRO A 90 -8.59 -9.52 8.88
N ASN A 91 -9.80 -9.58 9.41
CA ASN A 91 -10.06 -9.66 10.84
C ASN A 91 -11.26 -10.59 11.09
N PRO A 92 -11.06 -11.81 11.67
CA PRO A 92 -9.77 -12.32 12.14
C PRO A 92 -8.83 -12.77 11.00
N VAL A 93 -7.54 -12.78 11.30
CA VAL A 93 -6.53 -13.42 10.43
C VAL A 93 -6.62 -14.92 10.63
N ARG A 94 -7.02 -15.65 9.59
CA ARG A 94 -7.17 -17.11 9.65
C ARG A 94 -5.85 -17.83 9.33
N PRO A 95 -5.65 -19.07 9.79
CA PRO A 95 -4.41 -19.82 9.56
C PRO A 95 -4.07 -20.03 8.07
N GLU A 96 -5.08 -20.13 7.21
CA GLU A 96 -4.91 -20.26 5.77
C GLU A 96 -4.46 -18.97 5.06
N TYR A 97 -4.50 -17.84 5.75
CA TYR A 97 -4.03 -16.57 5.21
C TYR A 97 -2.51 -16.47 5.34
N ASP A 98 -1.84 -16.50 4.20
CA ASP A 98 -0.38 -16.48 4.14
C ASP A 98 0.17 -15.07 4.43
N LEU A 99 0.44 -14.80 5.69
CA LEU A 99 1.18 -13.60 6.10
C LEU A 99 2.67 -13.69 5.75
N LEU A 100 3.20 -14.93 5.65
CA LEU A 100 4.63 -15.19 5.54
C LEU A 100 5.17 -15.06 4.12
N GLY A 101 4.33 -15.31 3.13
CA GLY A 101 4.69 -15.07 1.74
C GLY A 101 4.90 -13.59 1.41
N PHE A 102 4.83 -12.73 2.42
CA PHE A 102 5.07 -11.30 2.34
C PHE A 102 6.56 -10.99 2.45
N ASN A 103 7.34 -11.44 1.47
CA ASN A 103 8.75 -11.09 1.35
C ASN A 103 8.95 -9.70 0.72
N ASP A 104 7.91 -9.19 0.08
CA ASP A 104 7.90 -7.89 -0.57
C ASP A 104 6.70 -7.07 -0.06
N LEU A 105 6.96 -5.95 0.59
CA LEU A 105 5.94 -4.99 1.01
C LEU A 105 5.14 -4.41 -0.17
N ASN A 106 5.58 -4.66 -1.39
CA ASN A 106 4.85 -4.31 -2.59
C ASN A 106 3.75 -5.32 -2.97
N ASP A 107 3.73 -6.53 -2.41
CA ASP A 107 2.63 -7.48 -2.62
C ASP A 107 1.46 -7.18 -1.68
N ILE A 108 0.59 -6.29 -2.11
CA ILE A 108 -0.59 -5.84 -1.36
C ILE A 108 -1.68 -6.89 -1.19
N ASN A 109 -1.58 -8.03 -1.86
CA ASN A 109 -2.55 -9.11 -1.68
C ASN A 109 -2.34 -9.87 -0.37
N LYS A 110 -1.21 -9.65 0.27
CA LYS A 110 -0.81 -10.27 1.54
C LYS A 110 -0.70 -9.21 2.64
N GLY A 111 -0.45 -9.67 3.86
CA GLY A 111 -0.35 -8.77 5.01
C GLY A 111 -1.70 -8.31 5.59
N ILE A 112 -1.65 -7.74 6.75
CA ILE A 112 -2.80 -7.14 7.45
C ILE A 112 -2.89 -5.69 7.01
N LYS A 113 -4.04 -5.29 6.49
CA LYS A 113 -4.27 -3.95 5.97
C LYS A 113 -5.05 -3.12 6.97
N ILE A 114 -4.61 -1.90 7.16
CA ILE A 114 -5.27 -0.87 7.94
C ILE A 114 -5.63 0.23 6.95
N SER A 115 -6.91 0.41 6.68
CA SER A 115 -7.42 1.35 5.68
C SER A 115 -8.27 2.44 6.30
N GLY A 116 -8.55 3.51 5.54
CA GLY A 116 -9.27 4.68 6.03
C GLY A 116 -8.39 5.57 6.90
N LEU A 117 -7.11 5.64 6.58
CA LEU A 117 -6.13 6.47 7.27
C LEU A 117 -6.15 7.90 6.72
N THR A 118 -5.83 8.86 7.58
CA THR A 118 -5.49 10.23 7.18
C THR A 118 -4.07 10.31 6.64
N GLU A 119 -3.66 11.45 6.12
CA GLU A 119 -2.37 11.60 5.44
C GLU A 119 -1.17 11.38 6.36
N ASN A 120 -1.21 11.96 7.57
CA ASN A 120 -0.12 11.95 8.53
C ASN A 120 -0.48 11.14 9.76
N VAL A 121 -0.17 9.85 9.78
CA VAL A 121 -0.50 8.96 10.90
C VAL A 121 0.73 8.34 11.54
N ASN A 122 0.61 8.10 12.85
CA ASN A 122 1.43 7.15 13.59
C ASN A 122 0.55 5.96 13.97
N ILE A 123 1.03 4.75 13.69
CA ILE A 123 0.34 3.50 13.98
C ILE A 123 1.19 2.69 14.95
N LYS A 124 0.62 2.31 16.08
CA LYS A 124 1.23 1.42 17.05
C LYS A 124 0.39 0.17 17.23
N ILE A 125 1.03 -0.98 17.14
CA ILE A 125 0.40 -2.27 17.41
C ILE A 125 0.93 -2.79 18.73
N THR A 126 0.03 -3.10 19.67
CA THR A 126 0.37 -3.66 20.97
C THR A 126 -0.34 -4.99 21.17
N ASP A 127 0.20 -5.82 22.06
CA ASP A 127 -0.55 -6.93 22.63
C ASP A 127 -1.58 -6.42 23.67
N VAL A 128 -2.34 -7.34 24.26
CA VAL A 128 -3.37 -7.00 25.27
C VAL A 128 -2.78 -6.54 26.60
N GLU A 129 -1.49 -6.76 26.82
CA GLU A 129 -0.75 -6.30 28.01
C GLU A 129 -0.16 -4.89 27.81
N GLY A 130 -0.27 -4.36 26.59
CA GLY A 130 0.24 -3.03 26.23
C GLY A 130 1.69 -3.02 25.74
N ASN A 131 2.31 -4.18 25.53
CA ASN A 131 3.67 -4.24 24.99
C ASN A 131 3.66 -3.86 23.49
N LEU A 132 4.58 -2.99 23.10
CA LEU A 132 4.71 -2.57 21.69
C LEU A 132 5.22 -3.73 20.84
N VAL A 133 4.46 -4.07 19.81
CA VAL A 133 4.73 -5.15 18.87
C VAL A 133 5.30 -4.61 17.56
N ALA A 134 4.65 -3.59 16.99
CA ALA A 134 5.08 -2.96 15.75
C ALA A 134 4.68 -1.48 15.75
N GLU A 135 5.40 -0.68 14.99
CA GLU A 135 5.14 0.76 14.84
C GLU A 135 5.45 1.20 13.40
N ALA A 136 4.65 2.14 12.91
CA ALA A 136 4.86 2.79 11.64
C ALA A 136 4.41 4.25 11.65
N GLN A 137 5.02 5.08 10.82
CA GLN A 137 4.67 6.48 10.64
C GLN A 137 4.70 6.86 9.16
N SER A 138 3.73 7.65 8.69
CA SER A 138 3.52 7.95 7.28
C SER A 138 4.76 8.48 6.55
N ASN A 139 5.52 9.37 7.17
CA ASN A 139 6.70 10.00 6.56
C ASN A 139 7.98 9.14 6.63
N ILE A 140 7.96 8.05 7.39
CA ILE A 140 9.12 7.15 7.59
C ILE A 140 8.90 5.83 6.86
N ASN A 141 7.70 5.29 6.91
CA ASN A 141 7.34 3.96 6.44
C ASN A 141 6.66 3.98 5.06
N LEU A 142 7.11 4.87 4.19
CA LEU A 142 6.59 4.92 2.82
C LEU A 142 6.86 3.60 2.10
N ARG A 143 5.87 3.12 1.36
CA ARG A 143 5.98 1.92 0.53
C ARG A 143 7.14 1.97 -0.46
N SER A 144 7.47 3.16 -0.96
CA SER A 144 8.62 3.40 -1.84
C SER A 144 9.98 3.38 -1.12
N SER A 145 9.98 3.32 0.22
CA SER A 145 11.19 3.26 1.03
C SER A 145 11.62 1.81 1.23
N SER A 146 12.85 1.48 0.85
CA SER A 146 13.45 0.15 1.07
C SER A 146 13.83 -0.14 2.52
N THR A 147 13.58 0.77 3.46
CA THR A 147 14.11 0.71 4.82
C THR A 147 13.20 0.04 5.85
N ASN A 148 11.92 -0.19 5.54
CA ASN A 148 11.01 -0.83 6.49
C ASN A 148 10.43 -2.13 5.95
N TYR A 149 10.83 -3.24 6.53
CA TYR A 149 10.44 -4.58 6.13
C TYR A 149 9.16 -5.11 6.79
N ASN A 150 8.62 -4.44 7.81
CA ASN A 150 7.49 -4.95 8.60
C ASN A 150 6.20 -4.18 8.38
N PHE A 151 6.31 -2.93 7.93
CA PHE A 151 5.21 -2.01 7.74
C PHE A 151 5.44 -1.14 6.52
N ALA A 152 4.40 -0.93 5.71
CA ALA A 152 4.41 0.05 4.61
C ALA A 152 3.12 0.86 4.63
N ILE A 153 3.23 2.17 4.47
CA ILE A 153 2.11 3.09 4.35
C ILE A 153 2.08 3.65 2.93
N ASP A 154 0.91 3.61 2.31
CA ASP A 154 0.67 4.07 0.96
C ASP A 154 -0.67 4.84 0.93
N GLY A 155 -0.59 6.15 1.08
CA GLY A 155 -1.75 7.02 1.24
C GLY A 155 -2.59 6.64 2.45
N GLY A 156 -3.88 6.42 2.24
CA GLY A 156 -4.85 6.05 3.28
C GLY A 156 -4.82 4.57 3.69
N THR A 157 -3.81 3.79 3.29
CA THR A 157 -3.70 2.36 3.62
C THR A 157 -2.31 2.01 4.12
N ALA A 158 -2.24 1.30 5.24
CA ALA A 158 -1.03 0.67 5.74
C ALA A 158 -1.10 -0.85 5.63
N VAL A 159 0.03 -1.50 5.42
CA VAL A 159 0.16 -2.95 5.36
C VAL A 159 1.18 -3.41 6.39
N TRP A 160 0.78 -4.34 7.25
CA TRP A 160 1.64 -4.97 8.24
C TRP A 160 1.81 -6.46 7.93
N ASN A 161 3.05 -6.95 7.96
CA ASN A 161 3.37 -8.34 7.65
C ASN A 161 3.24 -9.32 8.83
N GLY A 162 2.69 -8.90 9.96
CA GLY A 162 2.54 -9.75 11.13
C GLY A 162 3.83 -10.01 11.90
N LYS A 163 4.90 -9.25 11.67
CA LYS A 163 6.16 -9.37 12.41
C LYS A 163 6.28 -8.28 13.48
N ASN A 164 6.95 -8.65 14.56
CA ASN A 164 7.28 -7.72 15.64
C ASN A 164 8.56 -6.92 15.35
N LEU A 165 8.95 -6.03 16.29
CA LEU A 165 10.17 -5.23 16.19
C LEU A 165 11.45 -6.05 16.11
N ALA A 166 11.45 -7.31 16.58
CA ALA A 166 12.55 -8.24 16.45
C ALA A 166 12.52 -9.04 15.13
N ASN A 167 11.68 -8.65 14.18
CA ASN A 167 11.47 -9.32 12.88
C ASN A 167 10.98 -10.77 12.99
N SER A 168 10.36 -11.12 14.10
CA SER A 168 9.75 -12.45 14.35
C SER A 168 8.25 -12.37 14.19
N ILE A 169 7.65 -13.42 13.61
CA ILE A 169 6.20 -13.53 13.47
C ILE A 169 5.54 -13.50 14.85
N VAL A 170 4.48 -12.71 14.95
CA VAL A 170 3.69 -12.63 16.17
C VAL A 170 2.91 -13.92 16.41
N ARG A 171 2.68 -14.26 17.67
CA ARG A 171 1.87 -15.42 18.06
C ARG A 171 0.40 -15.17 17.78
N THR A 172 -0.37 -16.24 17.69
CA THR A 172 -1.84 -16.13 17.68
C THR A 172 -2.31 -15.42 18.93
N GLY A 173 -3.13 -14.40 18.77
CA GLY A 173 -3.61 -13.58 19.87
C GLY A 173 -4.46 -12.40 19.39
N VAL A 174 -4.83 -11.57 20.34
CA VAL A 174 -5.51 -10.30 20.09
C VAL A 174 -4.49 -9.18 20.17
N TYR A 175 -4.52 -8.30 19.19
CA TYR A 175 -3.66 -7.13 19.10
C TYR A 175 -4.52 -5.87 19.02
N LEU A 176 -4.05 -4.80 19.64
CA LEU A 176 -4.67 -3.49 19.56
C LEU A 176 -3.87 -2.62 18.60
N ILE A 177 -4.56 -2.02 17.64
CA ILE A 177 -3.98 -1.14 16.64
C ILE A 177 -4.40 0.28 17.01
N MET A 178 -3.46 1.07 17.50
CA MET A 178 -3.66 2.46 17.86
C MET A 178 -3.21 3.33 16.70
N ILE A 179 -4.12 4.10 16.13
CA ILE A 179 -3.86 5.03 15.04
C ILE A 179 -3.99 6.43 15.61
N SER A 180 -2.99 7.25 15.40
CA SER A 180 -2.99 8.66 15.79
C SER A 180 -2.74 9.52 14.57
N ASP A 181 -3.66 10.41 14.27
CA ASP A 181 -3.47 11.47 13.28
C ASP A 181 -2.52 12.52 13.88
N LEU A 182 -1.46 12.87 13.17
CA LEU A 182 -0.42 13.77 13.67
C LEU A 182 -0.75 15.25 13.47
N ASP A 183 -1.74 15.56 12.64
CA ASP A 183 -2.17 16.92 12.35
C ASP A 183 -3.35 17.33 13.24
N SER A 184 -4.38 16.49 13.32
CA SER A 184 -5.59 16.75 14.13
C SER A 184 -5.51 16.25 15.57
N PHE A 185 -4.53 15.39 15.88
CA PHE A 185 -4.41 14.65 17.16
C PHE A 185 -5.59 13.71 17.45
N GLU A 186 -6.40 13.39 16.44
CA GLU A 186 -7.42 12.37 16.55
C GLU A 186 -6.75 11.01 16.78
N THR A 187 -7.37 10.17 17.60
CA THR A 187 -6.89 8.80 17.86
C THR A 187 -8.01 7.80 17.70
N LYS A 188 -7.69 6.66 17.09
CA LYS A 188 -8.60 5.52 16.96
C LYS A 188 -7.91 4.23 17.34
N VAL A 189 -8.63 3.36 18.05
CA VAL A 189 -8.15 2.02 18.41
C VAL A 189 -8.99 0.98 17.71
N LEU A 190 -8.33 0.09 16.98
CA LEU A 190 -8.91 -1.07 16.32
C LEU A 190 -8.44 -2.36 17.03
N LYS A 191 -9.24 -3.43 16.90
CA LYS A 191 -8.96 -4.74 17.51
C LYS A 191 -9.08 -5.84 16.47
#